data_d107e8609ae6441c3978d29d9ce77c28
#
_entry.id   d107e8609ae6441c3978d29d9ce77c28
#
_cell.length_a   1.000
_cell.length_b   1.000
_cell.length_c   1.000
_cell.angle_alpha   90.00
_cell.angle_beta   90.00
_cell.angle_gamma   90.00
#
_symmetry.space_group_name_H-M   'P 1'
#
loop_
_entity.id
_entity.type
_entity.pdbx_description
1 polymer ?
#
loop_
_entity_poly.entity_id
_entity_poly.type
_entity_poly.pdbx_seq_one_letter_code
_entity_poly.pdbx_strand_id
1 'polypeptide(L)'
;MPLWKHALLTLLASACVWAHADTITGKVVGVADGDTITVLDDAKRQHKIRLSGIDAPEKSQAFGQQSKESLSDLVFAKTVVVETDKIDRYGRRVGKIWIKGIDANLEQIKRGMAWHYKQYAREQSEEDQREYAEAEDEAREAKRGLWKDVEPVAPWEFRRRQ
;
A
#
# COMPACT_ATOMS: atom_id res chain seq x y z
N MET A 1 46.40 -43.51 -31.86
CA MET A 1 44.93 -43.43 -31.66
C MET A 1 44.66 -42.34 -30.65
N PRO A 2 44.10 -41.20 -31.04
CA PRO A 2 43.77 -40.15 -30.07
C PRO A 2 42.32 -40.33 -29.60
N LEU A 3 42.15 -40.39 -28.29
CA LEU A 3 40.87 -40.39 -27.60
C LEU A 3 40.30 -38.97 -27.58
N TRP A 4 39.20 -38.75 -28.29
CA TRP A 4 38.43 -37.48 -28.23
C TRP A 4 37.58 -37.48 -26.94
N LYS A 5 37.94 -36.61 -26.02
CA LYS A 5 37.14 -36.29 -24.86
C LYS A 5 36.06 -35.29 -25.31
N HIS A 6 34.83 -35.75 -25.40
CA HIS A 6 33.66 -34.88 -25.55
C HIS A 6 33.41 -34.17 -24.23
N ALA A 7 33.72 -32.88 -24.16
CA ALA A 7 33.27 -32.01 -23.08
C ALA A 7 31.81 -31.61 -23.33
N LEU A 8 30.91 -32.19 -22.54
CA LEU A 8 29.51 -31.78 -22.52
C LEU A 8 29.40 -30.46 -21.76
N LEU A 9 29.17 -29.38 -22.49
CA LEU A 9 28.93 -28.04 -21.92
C LEU A 9 27.44 -27.97 -21.55
N THR A 10 27.11 -28.23 -20.28
CA THR A 10 25.76 -28.05 -19.72
C THR A 10 25.48 -26.56 -19.54
N LEU A 11 24.70 -26.00 -20.44
CA LEU A 11 24.21 -24.64 -20.36
C LEU A 11 23.08 -24.59 -19.29
N LEU A 12 23.39 -24.10 -18.06
CA LEU A 12 22.38 -23.80 -17.06
C LEU A 12 21.62 -22.54 -17.51
N ALA A 13 20.43 -22.75 -18.06
CA ALA A 13 19.46 -21.65 -18.27
C ALA A 13 18.92 -21.23 -16.91
N SER A 14 19.44 -20.13 -16.38
CA SER A 14 18.87 -19.47 -15.20
C SER A 14 17.54 -18.84 -15.59
N ALA A 15 16.45 -19.52 -15.26
CA ALA A 15 15.11 -18.95 -15.39
C ALA A 15 14.94 -17.85 -14.33
N CYS A 16 15.08 -16.59 -14.72
CA CYS A 16 14.63 -15.47 -13.91
C CYS A 16 13.11 -15.57 -13.74
N VAL A 17 12.68 -16.05 -12.59
CA VAL A 17 11.27 -15.98 -12.18
C VAL A 17 11.00 -14.50 -11.85
N TRP A 18 10.41 -13.78 -12.80
CA TRP A 18 9.88 -12.44 -12.56
C TRP A 18 8.68 -12.60 -11.64
N ALA A 19 8.79 -12.13 -10.41
CA ALA A 19 7.63 -11.99 -9.54
C ALA A 19 6.69 -10.98 -10.20
N HIS A 20 5.62 -11.47 -10.83
CA HIS A 20 4.58 -10.60 -11.36
C HIS A 20 3.71 -10.17 -10.18
N ALA A 21 3.68 -8.87 -9.91
CA ALA A 21 2.65 -8.31 -9.06
C ALA A 21 1.29 -8.57 -9.72
N ASP A 22 0.36 -9.15 -8.99
CA ASP A 22 -1.01 -9.32 -9.47
C ASP A 22 -1.66 -7.94 -9.59
N THR A 23 -2.35 -7.71 -10.70
CA THR A 23 -3.10 -6.48 -10.92
C THR A 23 -4.59 -6.75 -10.84
N ILE A 24 -5.30 -6.00 -9.99
CA ILE A 24 -6.76 -6.06 -9.87
C ILE A 24 -7.32 -4.72 -10.32
N THR A 25 -8.19 -4.73 -11.32
CA THR A 25 -8.96 -3.56 -11.73
C THR A 25 -10.41 -3.72 -11.31
N GLY A 26 -10.98 -2.69 -10.69
CA GLY A 26 -12.37 -2.75 -10.26
C GLY A 26 -12.87 -1.47 -9.61
N LYS A 27 -14.15 -1.46 -9.28
CA LYS A 27 -14.82 -0.34 -8.64
C LYS A 27 -14.69 -0.45 -7.12
N VAL A 28 -14.34 0.64 -6.45
CA VAL A 28 -14.36 0.70 -4.98
C VAL A 28 -15.81 0.77 -4.50
N VAL A 29 -16.22 -0.25 -3.76
CA VAL A 29 -17.60 -0.41 -3.23
C VAL A 29 -17.68 -0.24 -1.72
N GLY A 30 -16.54 -0.09 -1.04
CA GLY A 30 -16.49 0.14 0.40
C GLY A 30 -15.16 0.74 0.83
N VAL A 31 -15.21 1.57 1.87
CA VAL A 31 -14.04 2.12 2.58
C VAL A 31 -14.24 1.80 4.06
N ALA A 32 -13.40 0.94 4.61
CA ALA A 32 -13.52 0.49 5.99
C ALA A 32 -12.96 1.53 6.97
N ASP A 33 -11.78 2.05 6.66
CA ASP A 33 -11.01 3.03 7.42
C ASP A 33 -10.06 3.80 6.48
N GLY A 34 -9.08 4.52 7.01
CA GLY A 34 -8.18 5.37 6.22
C GLY A 34 -7.16 4.65 5.36
N ASP A 35 -7.09 3.29 5.43
CA ASP A 35 -6.13 2.49 4.66
C ASP A 35 -6.66 1.12 4.21
N THR A 36 -7.97 0.91 4.29
CA THR A 36 -8.59 -0.36 3.89
C THR A 36 -9.86 -0.12 3.06
N ILE A 37 -9.88 -0.69 1.85
CA ILE A 37 -10.99 -0.58 0.92
C ILE A 37 -11.49 -1.95 0.47
N THR A 38 -12.67 -1.98 -0.17
CA THR A 38 -13.20 -3.14 -0.88
C THR A 38 -13.37 -2.78 -2.35
N VAL A 39 -12.75 -3.57 -3.23
CA VAL A 39 -12.81 -3.44 -4.69
C VAL A 39 -13.64 -4.57 -5.26
N LEU A 40 -14.61 -4.24 -6.11
CA LEU A 40 -15.42 -5.17 -6.87
C LEU A 40 -14.89 -5.27 -8.31
N ASP A 41 -14.38 -6.44 -8.69
CA ASP A 41 -13.89 -6.69 -10.05
C ASP A 41 -15.03 -6.97 -11.05
N ASP A 42 -14.69 -7.05 -12.33
CA ASP A 42 -15.66 -7.32 -13.41
C ASP A 42 -16.34 -8.70 -13.29
N ALA A 43 -15.67 -9.67 -12.65
CA ALA A 43 -16.21 -10.98 -12.34
C ALA A 43 -17.12 -10.99 -11.10
N LYS A 44 -17.44 -9.80 -10.55
CA LYS A 44 -18.28 -9.62 -9.35
C LYS A 44 -17.68 -10.20 -8.06
N ARG A 45 -16.35 -10.37 -8.01
CA ARG A 45 -15.65 -10.77 -6.81
C ARG A 45 -15.24 -9.55 -6.02
N GLN A 46 -15.40 -9.61 -4.72
CA GLN A 46 -14.96 -8.57 -3.81
C GLN A 46 -13.55 -8.88 -3.28
N HIS A 47 -12.68 -7.90 -3.36
CA HIS A 47 -11.31 -7.95 -2.86
C HIS A 47 -11.16 -6.92 -1.75
N LYS A 48 -10.84 -7.38 -0.53
CA LYS A 48 -10.46 -6.48 0.56
C LYS A 48 -8.98 -6.11 0.41
N ILE A 49 -8.70 -4.83 0.27
CA ILE A 49 -7.37 -4.29 0.02
C ILE A 49 -6.91 -3.45 1.20
N ARG A 50 -5.73 -3.78 1.73
CA ARG A 50 -4.98 -2.96 2.69
C ARG A 50 -3.94 -2.15 1.92
N LEU A 51 -4.00 -0.84 2.00
CA LEU A 51 -3.05 0.04 1.34
C LEU A 51 -1.63 -0.21 1.89
N SER A 52 -0.69 -0.52 1.00
CA SER A 52 0.70 -0.82 1.36
C SER A 52 1.47 0.45 1.76
N GLY A 53 2.47 0.29 2.63
CA GLY A 53 3.40 1.36 3.01
C GLY A 53 2.84 2.45 3.91
N ILE A 54 1.56 2.42 4.23
CA ILE A 54 0.92 3.41 5.12
C ILE A 54 0.21 2.74 6.30
N ASP A 55 0.00 3.52 7.36
CA ASP A 55 -0.84 3.12 8.50
C ASP A 55 -1.70 4.31 8.91
N ALA A 56 -3.01 4.15 8.82
CA ALA A 56 -3.97 5.20 9.11
C ALA A 56 -4.45 5.12 10.56
N PRO A 57 -4.87 6.26 11.17
CA PRO A 57 -5.48 6.26 12.48
C PRO A 57 -6.66 5.29 12.56
N GLU A 58 -6.74 4.53 13.66
CA GLU A 58 -7.85 3.61 13.94
C GLU A 58 -9.19 4.38 14.05
N LYS A 59 -10.30 3.68 13.85
CA LYS A 59 -11.64 4.31 13.89
C LYS A 59 -11.92 5.08 15.18
N SER A 60 -11.44 4.57 16.31
CA SER A 60 -11.58 5.18 17.64
C SER A 60 -10.47 6.14 18.01
N GLN A 61 -9.48 6.29 17.14
CA GLN A 61 -8.35 7.20 17.33
C GLN A 61 -8.68 8.60 16.80
N ALA A 62 -8.03 9.62 17.34
CA ALA A 62 -8.08 10.97 16.79
C ALA A 62 -7.72 10.93 15.28
N PHE A 63 -8.47 11.66 14.47
CA PHE A 63 -8.38 11.68 13.00
C PHE A 63 -8.78 10.37 12.29
N GLY A 64 -9.23 9.33 12.97
CA GLY A 64 -9.66 8.08 12.32
C GLY A 64 -10.81 8.28 11.34
N GLN A 65 -11.82 9.05 11.71
CA GLN A 65 -12.95 9.36 10.84
C GLN A 65 -12.54 10.24 9.66
N GLN A 66 -11.75 11.28 9.89
CA GLN A 66 -11.25 12.17 8.84
C GLN A 66 -10.36 11.43 7.84
N SER A 67 -9.53 10.50 8.33
CA SER A 67 -8.70 9.65 7.47
C SER A 67 -9.55 8.75 6.55
N LYS A 68 -10.59 8.14 7.10
CA LYS A 68 -11.57 7.35 6.32
C LYS A 68 -12.27 8.22 5.26
N GLU A 69 -12.75 9.39 5.64
CA GLU A 69 -13.42 10.33 4.72
C GLU A 69 -12.48 10.77 3.60
N SER A 70 -11.22 11.11 3.92
CA SER A 70 -10.20 11.47 2.93
C SER A 70 -9.99 10.36 1.90
N LEU A 71 -9.86 9.11 2.34
CA LEU A 71 -9.72 7.98 1.42
C LEU A 71 -10.99 7.76 0.60
N SER A 72 -12.16 7.90 1.23
CA SER A 72 -13.45 7.80 0.54
C SER A 72 -13.58 8.83 -0.59
N ASP A 73 -13.23 10.07 -0.34
CA ASP A 73 -13.26 11.14 -1.35
C ASP A 73 -12.33 10.85 -2.53
N LEU A 74 -11.19 10.22 -2.24
CA LEU A 74 -10.24 9.83 -3.27
C LEU A 74 -10.78 8.73 -4.18
N VAL A 75 -11.32 7.65 -3.61
CA VAL A 75 -11.49 6.38 -4.34
C VAL A 75 -12.91 5.83 -4.35
N PHE A 76 -13.81 6.21 -3.44
CA PHE A 76 -15.14 5.60 -3.35
C PHE A 76 -15.96 5.77 -4.64
N ALA A 77 -16.63 4.70 -5.05
CA ALA A 77 -17.43 4.59 -6.28
C ALA A 77 -16.64 4.78 -7.59
N LYS A 78 -15.32 4.89 -7.53
CA LYS A 78 -14.44 5.07 -8.69
C LYS A 78 -13.75 3.75 -9.05
N THR A 79 -13.33 3.62 -10.31
CA THR A 79 -12.51 2.50 -10.77
C THR A 79 -11.05 2.76 -10.41
N VAL A 80 -10.42 1.77 -9.81
CA VAL A 80 -9.00 1.79 -9.41
C VAL A 80 -8.25 0.60 -9.99
N VAL A 81 -6.93 0.73 -10.06
CA VAL A 81 -6.01 -0.35 -10.35
C VAL A 81 -5.22 -0.64 -9.07
N VAL A 82 -5.19 -1.88 -8.63
CA VAL A 82 -4.47 -2.33 -7.44
C VAL A 82 -3.30 -3.20 -7.88
N GLU A 83 -2.09 -2.81 -7.53
CA GLU A 83 -0.89 -3.62 -7.67
C GLU A 83 -0.64 -4.33 -6.33
N THR A 84 -0.66 -5.66 -6.32
CA THR A 84 -0.54 -6.47 -5.10
C THR A 84 0.33 -7.70 -5.34
N ASP A 85 1.14 -8.06 -4.36
CA ASP A 85 2.03 -9.22 -4.40
C ASP A 85 1.83 -10.15 -3.21
N LYS A 86 1.03 -9.76 -2.22
CA LYS A 86 0.82 -10.56 -1.02
C LYS A 86 -0.58 -10.43 -0.42
N ILE A 87 -0.91 -11.43 0.38
CA ILE A 87 -2.10 -11.48 1.23
C ILE A 87 -1.63 -11.49 2.68
N ASP A 88 -2.22 -10.64 3.52
CA ASP A 88 -1.89 -10.61 4.94
C ASP A 88 -2.58 -11.74 5.73
N ARG A 89 -2.23 -11.86 7.01
CA ARG A 89 -2.79 -12.89 7.91
C ARG A 89 -4.30 -12.76 8.14
N TYR A 90 -4.90 -11.64 7.74
CA TYR A 90 -6.35 -11.40 7.85
C TYR A 90 -7.09 -11.64 6.52
N GLY A 91 -6.39 -12.15 5.50
CA GLY A 91 -6.94 -12.43 4.18
C GLY A 91 -7.11 -11.18 3.29
N ARG A 92 -6.55 -10.04 3.66
CA ARG A 92 -6.56 -8.83 2.84
C ARG A 92 -5.39 -8.85 1.87
N ARG A 93 -5.62 -8.43 0.64
CA ARG A 93 -4.53 -8.15 -0.29
C ARG A 93 -3.84 -6.86 0.12
N VAL A 94 -2.52 -6.86 0.20
CA VAL A 94 -1.73 -5.66 0.49
C VAL A 94 -1.26 -5.09 -0.83
N GLY A 95 -1.56 -3.82 -1.09
CA GLY A 95 -1.27 -3.28 -2.42
C GLY A 95 -1.23 -1.76 -2.51
N LYS A 96 -0.68 -1.31 -3.63
CA LYS A 96 -0.65 0.08 -4.06
C LYS A 96 -1.86 0.35 -4.93
N ILE A 97 -2.54 1.45 -4.70
CA ILE A 97 -3.79 1.79 -5.38
C ILE A 97 -3.58 2.98 -6.28
N TRP A 98 -3.86 2.78 -7.55
CA TRP A 98 -3.80 3.81 -8.58
C TRP A 98 -5.19 4.26 -8.99
N ILE A 99 -5.40 5.56 -8.99
CA ILE A 99 -6.60 6.18 -9.51
C ILE A 99 -6.22 7.32 -10.46
N LYS A 100 -6.55 7.18 -11.75
CA LYS A 100 -6.21 8.18 -12.80
C LYS A 100 -4.74 8.62 -12.75
N GLY A 101 -3.82 7.69 -12.53
CA GLY A 101 -2.38 7.94 -12.43
C GLY A 101 -1.90 8.52 -11.09
N ILE A 102 -2.78 8.66 -10.11
CA ILE A 102 -2.45 9.11 -8.75
C ILE A 102 -2.29 7.90 -7.84
N ASP A 103 -1.19 7.84 -7.09
CA ASP A 103 -0.98 6.91 -5.99
C ASP A 103 -1.83 7.33 -4.78
N ALA A 104 -2.91 6.61 -4.52
CA ALA A 104 -3.83 6.93 -3.42
C ALA A 104 -3.19 6.71 -2.04
N ASN A 105 -2.25 5.76 -1.91
CA ASN A 105 -1.51 5.51 -0.69
C ASN A 105 -0.65 6.74 -0.33
N LEU A 106 0.14 7.23 -1.29
CA LEU A 106 0.96 8.42 -1.15
C LEU A 106 0.11 9.67 -0.88
N GLU A 107 -1.04 9.79 -1.56
CA GLU A 107 -1.92 10.93 -1.39
C GLU A 107 -2.49 11.03 0.03
N GLN A 108 -2.79 9.89 0.69
CA GLN A 108 -3.20 9.86 2.10
C GLN A 108 -2.10 10.43 3.02
N ILE A 109 -0.82 10.14 2.74
CA ILE A 109 0.30 10.74 3.49
C ILE A 109 0.39 12.24 3.22
N LYS A 110 0.35 12.67 1.96
CA LYS A 110 0.42 14.10 1.57
C LYS A 110 -0.66 14.94 2.23
N ARG A 111 -1.86 14.37 2.40
CA ARG A 111 -2.98 15.01 3.09
C ARG A 111 -2.83 15.03 4.63
N GLY A 112 -1.83 14.34 5.16
CA GLY A 112 -1.67 14.14 6.60
C GLY A 112 -2.76 13.24 7.20
N MET A 113 -3.24 12.25 6.45
CA MET A 113 -4.30 11.33 6.87
C MET A 113 -3.81 9.91 7.13
N ALA A 114 -2.52 9.65 6.88
CA ALA A 114 -1.86 8.40 7.23
C ALA A 114 -0.38 8.65 7.55
N TRP A 115 0.21 7.74 8.28
CA TRP A 115 1.64 7.67 8.56
C TRP A 115 2.33 6.83 7.49
N HIS A 116 3.57 7.16 7.13
CA HIS A 116 4.45 6.23 6.43
C HIS A 116 4.80 5.07 7.38
N TYR A 117 4.42 3.84 7.02
CA TYR A 117 4.61 2.68 7.89
C TYR A 117 6.02 2.12 7.73
N LYS A 118 6.99 2.79 8.33
CA LYS A 118 8.44 2.52 8.19
C LYS A 118 8.86 1.10 8.58
N GLN A 119 8.09 0.43 9.45
CA GLN A 119 8.35 -0.97 9.81
C GLN A 119 8.30 -1.91 8.61
N TYR A 120 7.47 -1.59 7.61
CA TYR A 120 7.32 -2.36 6.37
C TYR A 120 7.95 -1.66 5.14
N ALA A 121 8.78 -0.64 5.34
CA ALA A 121 9.42 0.09 4.24
C ALA A 121 10.24 -0.82 3.31
N ARG A 122 10.86 -1.88 3.84
CA ARG A 122 11.62 -2.85 3.05
C ARG A 122 10.80 -3.60 1.98
N GLU A 123 9.48 -3.59 2.10
CA GLU A 123 8.56 -4.17 1.12
C GLU A 123 8.21 -3.20 -0.01
N GLN A 124 8.59 -1.93 0.11
CA GLN A 124 8.42 -0.91 -0.91
C GLN A 124 9.66 -0.81 -1.79
N SER A 125 9.50 -0.29 -3.02
CA SER A 125 10.64 0.14 -3.83
C SER A 125 11.43 1.24 -3.13
N GLU A 126 12.70 1.43 -3.48
CA GLU A 126 13.52 2.53 -2.93
C GLU A 126 12.92 3.90 -3.24
N GLU A 127 12.29 4.03 -4.41
CA GLU A 127 11.59 5.24 -4.83
C GLU A 127 10.40 5.52 -3.92
N ASP A 128 9.53 4.53 -3.70
CA ASP A 128 8.37 4.69 -2.80
C ASP A 128 8.78 4.97 -1.37
N GLN A 129 9.83 4.32 -0.87
CA GLN A 129 10.34 4.59 0.48
C GLN A 129 10.72 6.05 0.65
N ARG A 130 11.43 6.61 -0.35
CA ARG A 130 11.85 8.01 -0.35
C ARG A 130 10.65 8.95 -0.46
N GLU A 131 9.79 8.74 -1.47
CA GLU A 131 8.65 9.61 -1.71
C GLU A 131 7.66 9.64 -0.53
N TYR A 132 7.40 8.48 0.10
CA TYR A 132 6.48 8.40 1.23
C TYR A 132 7.07 9.07 2.48
N ALA A 133 8.41 8.95 2.70
CA ALA A 133 9.08 9.63 3.79
C ALA A 133 9.08 11.15 3.60
N GLU A 134 9.42 11.63 2.40
CA GLU A 134 9.40 13.06 2.06
C GLU A 134 7.98 13.65 2.20
N ALA A 135 6.98 12.94 1.72
CA ALA A 135 5.58 13.37 1.83
C ALA A 135 5.09 13.46 3.30
N GLU A 136 5.54 12.53 4.17
CA GLU A 136 5.24 12.60 5.59
C GLU A 136 5.91 13.81 6.24
N ASP A 137 7.18 14.07 5.94
CA ASP A 137 7.92 15.21 6.48
C ASP A 137 7.29 16.53 6.05
N GLU A 138 6.93 16.68 4.78
CA GLU A 138 6.21 17.85 4.28
C GLU A 138 4.83 18.05 4.94
N ALA A 139 4.07 16.97 5.15
CA ALA A 139 2.77 17.04 5.81
C ALA A 139 2.91 17.46 7.28
N ARG A 140 3.97 16.99 7.97
CA ARG A 140 4.31 17.38 9.35
C ARG A 140 4.68 18.85 9.45
N GLU A 141 5.58 19.33 8.60
CA GLU A 141 6.00 20.74 8.57
C GLU A 141 4.84 21.68 8.30
N ALA A 142 3.97 21.31 7.35
CA ALA A 142 2.78 22.07 7.00
C ALA A 142 1.62 21.86 7.97
N LYS A 143 1.77 21.05 9.02
CA LYS A 143 0.72 20.69 10.00
C LYS A 143 -0.59 20.27 9.32
N ARG A 144 -0.51 19.42 8.29
CA ARG A 144 -1.69 18.91 7.58
C ARG A 144 -2.36 17.78 8.38
N GLY A 145 -3.68 17.74 8.34
CA GLY A 145 -4.46 16.64 8.91
C GLY A 145 -4.11 16.32 10.36
N LEU A 146 -3.70 15.07 10.63
CA LEU A 146 -3.33 14.57 11.95
C LEU A 146 -2.12 15.29 12.58
N TRP A 147 -1.29 15.94 11.74
CA TRP A 147 -0.13 16.71 12.19
C TRP A 147 -0.48 18.07 12.81
N LYS A 148 -1.78 18.43 12.87
CA LYS A 148 -2.28 19.55 13.69
C LYS A 148 -2.29 19.22 15.17
N ASP A 149 -2.32 17.93 15.52
CA ASP A 149 -2.20 17.48 16.90
C ASP A 149 -0.81 17.82 17.44
N VAL A 150 -0.77 18.22 18.71
CA VAL A 150 0.49 18.56 19.39
C VAL A 150 1.30 17.29 19.66
N GLU A 151 0.63 16.19 19.95
CA GLU A 151 1.23 14.88 20.23
C GLU A 151 0.54 13.79 19.41
N PRO A 152 0.77 13.74 18.10
CA PRO A 152 0.12 12.74 17.26
C PRO A 152 0.61 11.33 17.65
N VAL A 153 -0.33 10.43 17.95
CA VAL A 153 -0.04 9.04 18.30
C VAL A 153 -0.07 8.18 17.05
N ALA A 154 0.99 7.41 16.83
CA ALA A 154 1.04 6.50 15.69
C ALA A 154 0.02 5.34 15.87
N PRO A 155 -0.64 4.86 14.78
CA PRO A 155 -1.66 3.81 14.89
C PRO A 155 -1.15 2.53 15.54
N TRP A 156 0.09 2.12 15.23
CA TRP A 156 0.71 0.93 15.86
C TRP A 156 0.98 1.11 17.35
N GLU A 157 1.19 2.32 17.84
CA GLU A 157 1.31 2.62 19.27
C GLU A 157 -0.06 2.63 19.94
N PHE A 158 -1.06 3.20 19.27
CA PHE A 158 -2.43 3.21 19.75
C PHE A 158 -2.95 1.78 19.95
N ARG A 159 -2.74 0.88 18.97
CA ARG A 159 -3.12 -0.54 19.10
C ARG A 159 -2.43 -1.27 20.26
N ARG A 160 -1.20 -0.89 20.61
CA ARG A 160 -0.47 -1.50 21.76
C ARG A 160 -1.00 -1.07 23.12
N ARG A 161 -1.75 0.03 23.18
CA ARG A 161 -2.32 0.57 24.42
C ARG A 161 -3.72 0.03 24.74
N GLN A 162 -4.32 -0.74 23.81
CA GLN A 162 -5.60 -1.41 23.98
C GLN A 162 -5.41 -2.85 24.47
#